data_8366a59312670105b2fb8a835107eda7
#
_entry.id   8366a59312670105b2fb8a835107eda7
#
_cell.length_a   1.000
_cell.length_b   1.000
_cell.length_c   1.000
_cell.angle_alpha   90.00
_cell.angle_beta   90.00
_cell.angle_gamma   90.00
#
_symmetry.space_group_name_H-M   'P 1'
#
loop_
_entity.id
_entity.type
_entity.pdbx_description
1 polymer ?
#
loop_
_entity_poly.entity_id
_entity_poly.type
_entity_poly.pdbx_seq_one_letter_code
_entity_poly.pdbx_strand_id
1 'polypeptide(L)'
;MQLRLAALALLLSGALPSPAQPALTPAQRQLNIDSFEMVWQTVRDKHWDPKLGGLDWQAIHDELRPKVEKAATLDEARAVMSDMLGRLKQTHFGIVPGEAYQEMGSSAADDDSGPRDASPGIDARVIDSRVLVTSVEPDSPAAAAGVKPGWEILHIDGKDLAPGLAKIRDSLSSQPTLLDLLQAHAVTNRLSGHAGKPVEVQFLDGRDKKVSIKLTRARPRGQLAQFGNLPPLHFWVESRTVKPNIGYVRFNLFFEPDSLIAAFQQAVQACRNCDGFIVDLRGNPGGIGGLATGVAGWFTDKQGQHLGSMFLRGATIKFAVFPRAEPFLGPLAILVDGCSASTSEVFAGGMKDLGRARIIGTRTAGAALPSVFTRLPNGDGFQYAIANYISAGGQPLEGFGVTPDQEVKLTRHQLLQGQDPVLDAAVSWIEKQKK
;
A
#
# COMPACT_ATOMS: atom_id res chain seq x y z
N MET A 1 -15.65 23.19 -1.93
CA MET A 1 -15.30 22.44 -0.71
C MET A 1 -14.37 21.31 -1.15
N GLN A 2 -13.05 21.61 -1.13
CA GLN A 2 -12.02 20.77 -1.73
C GLN A 2 -11.55 19.72 -0.70
N LEU A 3 -11.84 18.45 -0.96
CA LEU A 3 -11.19 17.33 -0.27
C LEU A 3 -9.82 17.12 -0.93
N ARG A 4 -8.78 17.24 -0.13
CA ARG A 4 -7.37 17.27 -0.53
C ARG A 4 -6.79 15.87 -0.51
N LEU A 5 -6.03 15.57 -1.55
CA LEU A 5 -5.25 14.35 -1.71
C LEU A 5 -4.07 14.34 -0.73
N ALA A 6 -4.11 13.48 0.27
CA ALA A 6 -2.93 13.00 0.95
C ALA A 6 -2.77 11.53 0.55
N ALA A 7 -2.00 11.31 -0.50
CA ALA A 7 -1.66 9.98 -0.94
C ALA A 7 -0.63 9.38 0.03
N LEU A 8 -0.91 8.20 0.51
CA LEU A 8 -0.09 7.24 1.26
C LEU A 8 0.27 7.55 2.72
N ALA A 9 0.02 8.75 3.26
CA ALA A 9 0.16 9.04 4.70
C ALA A 9 -1.18 9.10 5.43
N LEU A 10 -2.28 8.65 4.82
CA LEU A 10 -3.60 8.57 5.43
C LEU A 10 -3.83 7.25 6.18
N LEU A 11 -2.85 6.86 6.95
CA LEU A 11 -3.07 6.02 8.11
C LEU A 11 -3.47 6.95 9.24
N LEU A 12 -4.72 6.92 9.67
CA LEU A 12 -5.28 7.54 10.88
C LEU A 12 -5.96 8.92 10.69
N SER A 13 -7.24 8.90 10.36
CA SER A 13 -8.24 9.76 11.04
C SER A 13 -9.65 9.38 10.62
N GLY A 14 -10.23 8.40 11.28
CA GLY A 14 -11.68 8.25 11.41
C GLY A 14 -12.10 9.00 12.66
N ALA A 15 -12.57 10.24 12.54
CA ALA A 15 -13.02 11.02 13.67
C ALA A 15 -14.32 10.44 14.26
N LEU A 16 -14.18 9.80 15.42
CA LEU A 16 -15.14 9.94 16.52
C LEU A 16 -15.06 11.43 16.99
N PRO A 17 -16.08 12.02 17.64
CA PRO A 17 -15.86 13.27 18.35
C PRO A 17 -14.82 12.96 19.43
N SER A 18 -13.56 13.29 19.11
CA SER A 18 -12.47 13.27 20.05
C SER A 18 -12.83 14.27 21.16
N PRO A 19 -12.55 13.98 22.43
CA PRO A 19 -12.54 15.02 23.45
C PRO A 19 -11.69 16.18 22.89
N ALA A 20 -12.19 17.41 23.06
CA ALA A 20 -11.53 18.59 22.50
C ALA A 20 -10.02 18.52 22.80
N GLN A 21 -9.20 18.46 21.76
CA GLN A 21 -7.76 18.40 21.95
C GLN A 21 -7.34 19.64 22.75
N PRO A 22 -6.45 19.51 23.75
CA PRO A 22 -5.99 20.65 24.52
C PRO A 22 -5.34 21.68 23.57
N ALA A 23 -5.59 22.95 23.83
CA ALA A 23 -5.00 24.03 23.05
C ALA A 23 -3.45 23.94 23.10
N LEU A 24 -2.81 24.19 21.95
CA LEU A 24 -1.35 24.13 21.83
C LEU A 24 -0.67 25.11 22.76
N THR A 25 0.33 24.64 23.50
CA THR A 25 1.26 25.52 24.22
C THR A 25 2.09 26.37 23.24
N PRO A 26 2.67 27.51 23.65
CA PRO A 26 3.56 28.28 22.79
C PRO A 26 4.72 27.45 22.19
N ALA A 27 5.32 26.55 23.00
CA ALA A 27 6.38 25.65 22.53
C ALA A 27 5.90 24.66 21.44
N GLN A 28 4.74 24.05 21.63
CA GLN A 28 4.14 23.15 20.63
C GLN A 28 3.79 23.89 19.33
N ARG A 29 3.28 25.12 19.45
CA ARG A 29 3.02 25.96 18.28
C ARG A 29 4.30 26.27 17.50
N GLN A 30 5.40 26.60 18.19
CA GLN A 30 6.70 26.83 17.55
C GLN A 30 7.19 25.56 16.82
N LEU A 31 7.11 24.39 17.44
CA LEU A 31 7.48 23.11 16.80
C LEU A 31 6.65 22.83 15.54
N ASN A 32 5.37 23.19 15.50
CA ASN A 32 4.54 23.06 14.30
C ASN A 32 4.97 24.02 13.19
N ILE A 33 5.36 25.24 13.54
CA ILE A 33 5.91 26.21 12.61
C ILE A 33 7.24 25.72 12.04
N ASP A 34 8.15 25.24 12.88
CA ASP A 34 9.44 24.71 12.47
C ASP A 34 9.26 23.47 11.57
N SER A 35 8.24 22.65 11.85
CA SER A 35 7.88 21.49 11.03
C SER A 35 7.37 21.92 9.64
N PHE A 36 6.51 22.93 9.57
CA PHE A 36 6.05 23.50 8.30
C PHE A 36 7.21 24.03 7.46
N GLU A 37 8.13 24.78 8.08
CA GLU A 37 9.33 25.28 7.39
C GLU A 37 10.21 24.15 6.89
N MET A 38 10.43 23.10 7.70
CA MET A 38 11.21 21.96 7.30
C MET A 38 10.56 21.20 6.11
N VAL A 39 9.23 21.03 6.10
CA VAL A 39 8.50 20.43 4.99
C VAL A 39 8.69 21.25 3.72
N TRP A 40 8.47 22.57 3.78
CA TRP A 40 8.62 23.47 2.64
C TRP A 40 10.04 23.46 2.08
N GLN A 41 11.06 23.61 2.94
CA GLN A 41 12.48 23.62 2.55
C GLN A 41 12.89 22.28 1.94
N THR A 42 12.46 21.16 2.56
CA THR A 42 12.81 19.83 2.07
C THR A 42 12.27 19.59 0.66
N VAL A 43 11.03 19.94 0.38
CA VAL A 43 10.45 19.83 -0.96
C VAL A 43 11.21 20.73 -1.94
N ARG A 44 11.42 22.02 -1.62
CA ARG A 44 12.17 22.95 -2.45
C ARG A 44 13.56 22.42 -2.82
N ASP A 45 14.27 21.85 -1.85
CA ASP A 45 15.69 21.50 -2.00
C ASP A 45 15.91 20.06 -2.50
N LYS A 46 14.99 19.14 -2.20
CA LYS A 46 15.19 17.70 -2.46
C LYS A 46 14.22 17.09 -3.47
N HIS A 47 13.18 17.81 -3.88
CA HIS A 47 12.29 17.29 -4.93
C HIS A 47 13.09 17.01 -6.21
N TRP A 48 12.81 15.88 -6.85
CA TRP A 48 13.53 15.42 -8.05
C TRP A 48 13.44 16.39 -9.24
N ASP A 49 12.29 17.06 -9.40
CA ASP A 49 12.10 18.15 -10.35
C ASP A 49 12.32 19.50 -9.63
N PRO A 50 13.41 20.23 -9.96
CA PRO A 50 13.69 21.54 -9.34
C PRO A 50 12.64 22.60 -9.68
N LYS A 51 11.83 22.39 -10.73
CA LYS A 51 10.77 23.30 -11.14
C LYS A 51 9.42 22.98 -10.48
N LEU A 52 9.33 21.88 -9.72
CA LEU A 52 8.12 21.44 -9.01
C LEU A 52 6.87 21.39 -9.92
N GLY A 53 7.05 20.95 -11.18
CA GLY A 53 5.96 20.96 -12.17
C GLY A 53 5.48 22.37 -12.57
N GLY A 54 6.28 23.41 -12.32
CA GLY A 54 5.92 24.81 -12.61
C GLY A 54 5.15 25.52 -11.49
N LEU A 55 5.06 24.92 -10.29
CA LEU A 55 4.43 25.55 -9.13
C LEU A 55 5.27 26.70 -8.59
N ASP A 56 4.61 27.82 -8.26
CA ASP A 56 5.21 28.87 -7.44
C ASP A 56 5.23 28.42 -5.97
N TRP A 57 6.30 27.74 -5.60
CA TRP A 57 6.44 27.14 -4.28
C TRP A 57 6.60 28.17 -3.17
N GLN A 58 7.15 29.38 -3.50
CA GLN A 58 7.21 30.49 -2.57
C GLN A 58 5.83 31.08 -2.29
N ALA A 59 5.02 31.31 -3.32
CA ALA A 59 3.66 31.81 -3.15
C ALA A 59 2.79 30.87 -2.30
N ILE A 60 2.97 29.52 -2.46
CA ILE A 60 2.29 28.53 -1.62
C ILE A 60 2.73 28.64 -0.15
N HIS A 61 4.03 28.84 0.11
CA HIS A 61 4.54 29.10 1.46
C HIS A 61 3.88 30.33 2.07
N ASP A 62 3.91 31.47 1.37
CA ASP A 62 3.43 32.75 1.86
C ASP A 62 1.90 32.73 2.12
N GLU A 63 1.14 31.97 1.34
CA GLU A 63 -0.28 31.70 1.57
C GLU A 63 -0.54 30.87 2.85
N LEU A 64 0.28 29.84 3.07
CA LEU A 64 -0.01 28.82 4.09
C LEU A 64 0.67 29.09 5.43
N ARG A 65 1.78 29.84 5.44
CA ARG A 65 2.54 30.18 6.64
C ARG A 65 1.69 30.84 7.74
N PRO A 66 0.85 31.86 7.43
CA PRO A 66 -0.05 32.45 8.43
C PRO A 66 -1.11 31.47 8.97
N LYS A 67 -1.48 30.42 8.19
CA LYS A 67 -2.47 29.42 8.61
C LYS A 67 -1.89 28.48 9.66
N VAL A 68 -0.64 28.02 9.51
CA VAL A 68 0.01 27.17 10.52
C VAL A 68 0.29 27.94 11.81
N GLU A 69 0.62 29.24 11.74
CA GLU A 69 0.80 30.09 12.93
C GLU A 69 -0.50 30.21 13.77
N LYS A 70 -1.64 30.26 13.10
CA LYS A 70 -2.97 30.39 13.70
C LYS A 70 -3.60 29.06 14.09
N ALA A 71 -2.99 27.94 13.76
CA ALA A 71 -3.51 26.61 14.09
C ALA A 71 -3.69 26.48 15.61
N ALA A 72 -4.90 26.12 16.03
CA ALA A 72 -5.24 25.93 17.44
C ALA A 72 -4.90 24.52 17.92
N THR A 73 -4.84 23.54 17.02
CA THR A 73 -4.60 22.13 17.29
C THR A 73 -3.47 21.58 16.42
N LEU A 74 -2.90 20.43 16.82
CA LEU A 74 -1.92 19.70 16.02
C LEU A 74 -2.52 19.22 14.70
N ASP A 75 -3.77 18.79 14.70
CA ASP A 75 -4.47 18.33 13.49
C ASP A 75 -4.69 19.47 12.47
N GLU A 76 -4.97 20.69 12.94
CA GLU A 76 -5.02 21.85 12.06
C GLU A 76 -3.66 22.16 11.43
N ALA A 77 -2.57 22.09 12.20
CA ALA A 77 -1.22 22.28 11.68
C ALA A 77 -0.85 21.19 10.65
N ARG A 78 -1.18 19.92 10.91
CA ARG A 78 -1.04 18.79 9.96
C ARG A 78 -1.84 19.02 8.68
N ALA A 79 -3.07 19.52 8.82
CA ALA A 79 -3.92 19.83 7.67
C ALA A 79 -3.31 20.91 6.76
N VAL A 80 -2.68 21.94 7.33
CA VAL A 80 -1.98 22.98 6.56
C VAL A 80 -0.77 22.40 5.82
N MET A 81 0.06 21.58 6.47
CA MET A 81 1.19 20.89 5.82
C MET A 81 0.72 19.93 4.73
N SER A 82 -0.36 19.21 4.97
CA SER A 82 -0.96 18.31 3.97
C SER A 82 -1.55 19.08 2.78
N ASP A 83 -2.09 20.30 2.99
CA ASP A 83 -2.51 21.18 1.89
C ASP A 83 -1.32 21.56 1.01
N MET A 84 -0.24 22.01 1.61
CA MET A 84 0.99 22.36 0.88
C MET A 84 1.47 21.20 0.01
N LEU A 85 1.59 19.99 0.58
CA LEU A 85 2.01 18.78 -0.13
C LEU A 85 1.02 18.38 -1.23
N GLY A 86 -0.29 18.52 -0.98
CA GLY A 86 -1.34 18.22 -1.95
C GLY A 86 -1.30 19.07 -3.22
N ARG A 87 -0.67 20.27 -3.18
CA ARG A 87 -0.48 21.11 -4.36
C ARG A 87 0.45 20.48 -5.41
N LEU A 88 1.36 19.58 -4.98
CA LEU A 88 2.24 18.84 -5.89
C LEU A 88 1.48 17.86 -6.81
N LYS A 89 0.29 17.40 -6.41
CA LYS A 89 -0.52 16.42 -7.14
C LYS A 89 0.25 15.13 -7.47
N GLN A 90 1.14 14.73 -6.57
CA GLN A 90 1.99 13.54 -6.68
C GLN A 90 1.74 12.62 -5.48
N THR A 91 2.05 11.35 -5.65
CA THR A 91 2.01 10.38 -4.54
C THR A 91 3.27 10.49 -3.68
N HIS A 92 3.33 9.75 -2.57
CA HIS A 92 4.50 9.69 -1.70
C HIS A 92 4.94 11.03 -1.07
N PHE A 93 4.00 11.95 -0.90
CA PHE A 93 4.15 13.16 -0.08
C PHE A 93 3.08 13.18 1.00
N GLY A 94 3.47 13.13 2.27
CA GLY A 94 2.49 13.11 3.34
C GLY A 94 3.08 13.28 4.75
N ILE A 95 2.19 13.63 5.68
CA ILE A 95 2.49 13.75 7.10
C ILE A 95 1.92 12.53 7.81
N VAL A 96 2.77 11.84 8.56
CA VAL A 96 2.39 10.70 9.40
C VAL A 96 2.35 11.18 10.85
N PRO A 97 1.20 11.09 11.53
CA PRO A 97 1.09 11.51 12.93
C PRO A 97 2.14 10.88 13.83
N GLY A 98 2.77 11.68 14.68
CA GLY A 98 3.83 11.23 15.60
C GLY A 98 3.36 10.13 16.57
N GLU A 99 2.09 10.16 16.93
CA GLU A 99 1.43 9.15 17.75
C GLU A 99 1.51 7.76 17.11
N ALA A 100 1.42 7.68 15.78
CA ALA A 100 1.56 6.41 15.05
C ALA A 100 2.92 5.75 15.24
N TYR A 101 3.98 6.53 15.48
CA TYR A 101 5.31 6.00 15.80
C TYR A 101 5.45 5.59 17.26
N GLN A 102 4.83 6.33 18.18
CA GLN A 102 4.88 6.03 19.61
C GLN A 102 4.00 4.80 19.93
N GLU A 103 2.82 4.72 19.35
CA GLU A 103 1.87 3.64 19.55
C GLU A 103 2.40 2.29 19.02
N MET A 104 3.16 2.29 17.93
CA MET A 104 3.74 1.07 17.36
C MET A 104 4.95 0.52 18.13
N GLY A 105 5.61 1.35 18.93
CA GLY A 105 6.79 0.96 19.72
C GLY A 105 6.49 0.53 21.15
N SER A 106 5.27 0.73 21.67
CA SER A 106 4.94 0.41 23.06
C SER A 106 4.37 -1.00 23.19
N SER A 107 5.04 -1.83 23.97
CA SER A 107 4.56 -3.17 24.37
C SER A 107 3.57 -3.15 25.55
N ALA A 108 2.97 -2.00 25.87
CA ALA A 108 2.07 -1.85 27.00
C ALA A 108 0.72 -2.53 26.71
N ALA A 109 0.48 -3.63 27.38
CA ALA A 109 -0.83 -4.21 27.55
C ALA A 109 -1.68 -3.26 28.44
N ASP A 110 -2.98 -3.14 28.12
CA ASP A 110 -4.03 -2.61 28.97
C ASP A 110 -4.37 -1.10 28.98
N ASP A 111 -3.82 -0.28 28.05
CA ASP A 111 -4.32 1.10 27.91
C ASP A 111 -4.76 1.37 26.45
N ASP A 112 -5.79 2.21 26.24
CA ASP A 112 -6.25 2.69 24.93
C ASP A 112 -5.18 3.49 24.14
N SER A 113 -3.98 3.62 24.71
CA SER A 113 -2.78 4.26 24.13
C SER A 113 -1.89 3.34 23.29
N GLY A 114 -2.20 2.04 23.15
CA GLY A 114 -1.42 1.08 22.35
C GLY A 114 -1.58 1.26 20.84
N PRO A 115 -0.76 0.54 20.03
CA PRO A 115 -0.78 0.68 18.56
C PRO A 115 -2.15 0.27 17.98
N ARG A 116 -2.58 1.02 16.95
CA ARG A 116 -3.79 0.72 16.17
C ARG A 116 -3.50 -0.22 14.98
N ASP A 117 -2.63 -1.19 15.20
CA ASP A 117 -2.14 -2.16 14.21
C ASP A 117 -3.00 -3.43 14.12
N ALA A 118 -4.01 -3.56 14.96
CA ALA A 118 -4.88 -4.73 15.01
C ALA A 118 -6.09 -4.61 14.09
N SER A 119 -6.54 -5.73 13.56
CA SER A 119 -7.69 -5.82 12.66
C SER A 119 -8.48 -7.11 12.91
N PRO A 120 -9.71 -7.24 12.39
CA PRO A 120 -10.44 -8.51 12.46
C PRO A 120 -9.94 -9.58 11.48
N GLY A 121 -8.94 -9.28 10.63
CA GLY A 121 -8.41 -10.20 9.63
C GLY A 121 -9.24 -10.25 8.34
N ILE A 122 -9.80 -9.11 7.93
CA ILE A 122 -10.57 -8.98 6.69
C ILE A 122 -9.76 -8.16 5.69
N ASP A 123 -9.54 -8.69 4.50
CA ASP A 123 -9.10 -7.94 3.33
C ASP A 123 -10.33 -7.63 2.45
N ALA A 124 -10.47 -6.37 2.05
CA ALA A 124 -11.63 -5.92 1.29
C ALA A 124 -11.24 -5.01 0.13
N ARG A 125 -12.01 -5.08 -0.95
CA ARG A 125 -11.88 -4.20 -2.13
C ARG A 125 -13.23 -3.61 -2.49
N VAL A 126 -13.19 -2.46 -3.15
CA VAL A 126 -14.39 -1.88 -3.77
C VAL A 126 -14.50 -2.40 -5.19
N ILE A 127 -15.46 -3.26 -5.43
CA ILE A 127 -15.74 -3.90 -6.73
C ILE A 127 -17.17 -3.55 -7.10
N ASP A 128 -17.39 -2.98 -8.28
CA ASP A 128 -18.71 -2.53 -8.75
C ASP A 128 -19.44 -1.64 -7.72
N SER A 129 -18.69 -0.69 -7.12
CA SER A 129 -19.17 0.23 -6.06
C SER A 129 -19.62 -0.45 -4.75
N ARG A 130 -19.29 -1.72 -4.54
CA ARG A 130 -19.59 -2.51 -3.34
C ARG A 130 -18.30 -2.83 -2.59
N VAL A 131 -18.30 -2.74 -1.28
CA VAL A 131 -17.16 -3.13 -0.43
C VAL A 131 -17.22 -4.64 -0.21
N LEU A 132 -16.47 -5.40 -0.97
CA LEU A 132 -16.49 -6.87 -0.89
C LEU A 132 -15.31 -7.39 -0.09
N VAL A 133 -15.56 -8.34 0.78
CA VAL A 133 -14.53 -9.17 1.41
C VAL A 133 -13.88 -9.99 0.30
N THR A 134 -12.60 -9.81 0.07
CA THR A 134 -11.83 -10.56 -0.96
C THR A 134 -11.06 -11.71 -0.37
N SER A 135 -10.59 -11.57 0.88
CA SER A 135 -10.02 -12.68 1.64
C SER A 135 -10.25 -12.49 3.14
N VAL A 136 -10.20 -13.59 3.86
CA VAL A 136 -10.24 -13.63 5.33
C VAL A 136 -8.98 -14.33 5.79
N GLU A 137 -8.26 -13.69 6.70
CA GLU A 137 -7.02 -14.23 7.25
C GLU A 137 -7.31 -15.51 8.05
N PRO A 138 -6.57 -16.62 7.81
CA PRO A 138 -6.72 -17.82 8.62
C PRO A 138 -6.52 -17.53 10.12
N ASP A 139 -7.28 -18.22 10.97
CA ASP A 139 -7.21 -18.12 12.43
C ASP A 139 -7.55 -16.72 12.99
N SER A 140 -8.07 -15.82 12.14
CA SER A 140 -8.49 -14.47 12.54
C SER A 140 -9.86 -14.47 13.22
N PRO A 141 -10.19 -13.39 13.94
CA PRO A 141 -11.54 -13.21 14.51
C PRO A 141 -12.65 -13.26 13.46
N ALA A 142 -12.41 -12.76 12.26
CA ALA A 142 -13.38 -12.84 11.17
C ALA A 142 -13.56 -14.28 10.67
N ALA A 143 -12.49 -15.07 10.58
CA ALA A 143 -12.55 -16.48 10.22
C ALA A 143 -13.34 -17.28 11.27
N ALA A 144 -13.05 -17.06 12.56
CA ALA A 144 -13.76 -17.70 13.68
C ALA A 144 -15.26 -17.34 13.70
N ALA A 145 -15.61 -16.12 13.28
CA ALA A 145 -17.01 -15.67 13.17
C ALA A 145 -17.70 -16.13 11.88
N GLY A 146 -17.02 -16.85 10.99
CA GLY A 146 -17.59 -17.39 9.77
C GLY A 146 -17.78 -16.38 8.64
N VAL A 147 -17.09 -15.23 8.68
CA VAL A 147 -17.04 -14.28 7.57
C VAL A 147 -16.39 -14.94 6.35
N LYS A 148 -16.93 -14.69 5.16
CA LYS A 148 -16.47 -15.34 3.92
C LYS A 148 -16.19 -14.33 2.81
N PRO A 149 -15.29 -14.66 1.87
CA PRO A 149 -15.16 -13.90 0.64
C PRO A 149 -16.51 -13.75 -0.08
N GLY A 150 -16.69 -12.60 -0.74
CA GLY A 150 -17.94 -12.24 -1.41
C GLY A 150 -19.02 -11.64 -0.52
N TRP A 151 -18.85 -11.63 0.81
CA TRP A 151 -19.71 -10.84 1.67
C TRP A 151 -19.45 -9.36 1.42
N GLU A 152 -20.49 -8.53 1.47
CA GLU A 152 -20.37 -7.08 1.32
C GLU A 152 -20.40 -6.41 2.68
N ILE A 153 -19.48 -5.50 2.94
CA ILE A 153 -19.46 -4.66 4.14
C ILE A 153 -20.31 -3.42 3.87
N LEU A 154 -21.39 -3.25 4.66
CA LEU A 154 -22.30 -2.12 4.57
C LEU A 154 -21.93 -1.00 5.55
N HIS A 155 -21.75 -1.38 6.84
CA HIS A 155 -21.47 -0.44 7.93
C HIS A 155 -20.31 -0.98 8.79
N ILE A 156 -19.52 -0.06 9.32
CA ILE A 156 -18.51 -0.33 10.35
C ILE A 156 -18.77 0.65 11.51
N ASP A 157 -18.94 0.11 12.73
CA ASP A 157 -19.31 0.86 13.94
C ASP A 157 -20.51 1.80 13.69
N GLY A 158 -21.55 1.26 13.05
CA GLY A 158 -22.79 1.96 12.69
C GLY A 158 -22.68 2.99 11.57
N LYS A 159 -21.48 3.23 11.02
CA LYS A 159 -21.27 4.23 9.95
C LYS A 159 -21.34 3.58 8.57
N ASP A 160 -22.19 4.14 7.70
CA ASP A 160 -22.28 3.78 6.30
C ASP A 160 -20.95 4.12 5.56
N LEU A 161 -20.47 3.20 4.74
CA LEU A 161 -19.23 3.37 3.98
C LEU A 161 -19.46 4.13 2.67
N ALA A 162 -20.62 3.99 2.05
CA ALA A 162 -20.88 4.49 0.70
C ALA A 162 -20.66 6.01 0.53
N PRO A 163 -21.10 6.90 1.46
CA PRO A 163 -20.87 8.33 1.32
C PRO A 163 -19.40 8.73 1.37
N GLY A 164 -18.62 8.05 2.23
CA GLY A 164 -17.16 8.28 2.33
C GLY A 164 -16.41 7.85 1.08
N LEU A 165 -16.75 6.68 0.55
CA LEU A 165 -16.14 6.14 -0.67
C LEU A 165 -16.52 6.93 -1.92
N ALA A 166 -17.75 7.46 -1.99
CA ALA A 166 -18.16 8.37 -3.06
C ALA A 166 -17.32 9.65 -3.06
N LYS A 167 -17.08 10.25 -1.88
CA LYS A 167 -16.20 11.43 -1.76
C LYS A 167 -14.77 11.16 -2.24
N ILE A 168 -14.21 9.99 -1.92
CA ILE A 168 -12.88 9.58 -2.41
C ILE A 168 -12.91 9.51 -3.94
N ARG A 169 -13.89 8.82 -4.52
CA ARG A 169 -14.04 8.72 -5.98
C ARG A 169 -14.12 10.09 -6.66
N ASP A 170 -14.95 10.99 -6.13
CA ASP A 170 -15.18 12.31 -6.70
C ASP A 170 -13.91 13.18 -6.62
N SER A 171 -13.10 13.03 -5.55
CA SER A 171 -11.85 13.75 -5.38
C SER A 171 -10.71 13.24 -6.29
N LEU A 172 -10.80 12.02 -6.81
CA LEU A 172 -9.78 11.37 -7.62
C LEU A 172 -10.09 11.37 -9.13
N SER A 173 -11.01 12.21 -9.58
CA SER A 173 -11.37 12.31 -11.02
C SER A 173 -10.16 12.53 -11.94
N SER A 174 -9.11 13.22 -11.46
CA SER A 174 -7.84 13.44 -12.18
C SER A 174 -6.79 12.36 -11.99
N GLN A 175 -6.98 11.42 -11.06
CA GLN A 175 -6.05 10.33 -10.72
C GLN A 175 -6.80 9.00 -10.49
N PRO A 176 -7.51 8.50 -11.50
CA PRO A 176 -8.41 7.36 -11.35
C PRO A 176 -7.69 6.05 -10.97
N THR A 177 -6.40 5.93 -11.25
CA THR A 177 -5.60 4.75 -10.90
C THR A 177 -5.45 4.56 -9.39
N LEU A 178 -5.50 5.63 -8.59
CA LEU A 178 -5.39 5.58 -7.14
C LEU A 178 -6.69 5.17 -6.43
N LEU A 179 -7.79 5.11 -7.16
CA LEU A 179 -9.12 4.93 -6.56
C LEU A 179 -9.20 3.66 -5.72
N ASP A 180 -8.82 2.52 -6.28
CA ASP A 180 -8.91 1.22 -5.60
C ASP A 180 -8.05 1.21 -4.33
N LEU A 181 -6.82 1.72 -4.42
CA LEU A 181 -5.89 1.80 -3.29
C LEU A 181 -6.45 2.65 -2.15
N LEU A 182 -6.92 3.87 -2.44
CA LEU A 182 -7.39 4.78 -1.41
C LEU A 182 -8.72 4.35 -0.80
N GLN A 183 -9.62 3.76 -1.60
CA GLN A 183 -10.87 3.18 -1.08
C GLN A 183 -10.59 1.96 -0.20
N ALA A 184 -9.69 1.05 -0.61
CA ALA A 184 -9.31 -0.10 0.20
C ALA A 184 -8.66 0.33 1.53
N HIS A 185 -7.76 1.33 1.49
CA HIS A 185 -7.17 1.91 2.70
C HIS A 185 -8.22 2.53 3.63
N ALA A 186 -9.19 3.26 3.09
CA ALA A 186 -10.26 3.86 3.90
C ALA A 186 -11.10 2.81 4.64
N VAL A 187 -11.36 1.66 3.99
CA VAL A 187 -12.06 0.53 4.62
C VAL A 187 -11.17 -0.14 5.68
N THR A 188 -9.92 -0.44 5.33
CA THR A 188 -8.95 -1.07 6.24
C THR A 188 -8.74 -0.23 7.50
N ASN A 189 -8.59 1.09 7.37
CA ASN A 189 -8.42 1.99 8.51
C ASN A 189 -9.62 1.99 9.47
N ARG A 190 -10.84 1.81 8.96
CA ARG A 190 -12.04 1.69 9.81
C ARG A 190 -12.14 0.33 10.51
N LEU A 191 -11.64 -0.72 9.87
CA LEU A 191 -11.56 -2.05 10.50
C LEU A 191 -10.45 -2.10 11.55
N SER A 192 -9.36 -1.36 11.35
CA SER A 192 -8.20 -1.34 12.23
C SER A 192 -8.45 -0.58 13.53
N GLY A 193 -7.67 -0.92 14.56
CA GLY A 193 -7.73 -0.29 15.88
C GLY A 193 -6.82 -1.01 16.87
N HIS A 194 -7.06 -0.78 18.16
CA HIS A 194 -6.29 -1.41 19.22
C HIS A 194 -6.62 -2.90 19.36
N ALA A 195 -5.62 -3.73 19.64
CA ALA A 195 -5.80 -5.15 19.90
C ALA A 195 -6.75 -5.38 21.08
N GLY A 196 -7.60 -6.40 20.99
CA GLY A 196 -8.61 -6.73 22.00
C GLY A 196 -9.87 -5.85 21.96
N LYS A 197 -9.87 -4.72 21.26
CA LYS A 197 -11.06 -3.87 21.13
C LYS A 197 -12.00 -4.38 20.05
N PRO A 198 -13.32 -4.30 20.29
CA PRO A 198 -14.30 -4.76 19.31
C PRO A 198 -14.45 -3.77 18.15
N VAL A 199 -14.89 -4.30 17.01
CA VAL A 199 -15.46 -3.55 15.89
C VAL A 199 -16.76 -4.23 15.49
N GLU A 200 -17.82 -3.46 15.35
CA GLU A 200 -19.08 -3.96 14.84
C GLU A 200 -19.14 -3.78 13.31
N VAL A 201 -19.35 -4.88 12.59
CA VAL A 201 -19.42 -4.85 11.13
C VAL A 201 -20.75 -5.42 10.67
N GLN A 202 -21.50 -4.64 9.92
CA GLN A 202 -22.72 -5.10 9.27
C GLN A 202 -22.40 -5.54 7.85
N PHE A 203 -22.70 -6.78 7.54
CA PHE A 203 -22.51 -7.41 6.25
C PHE A 203 -23.83 -7.68 5.53
N LEU A 204 -23.73 -7.79 4.21
CA LEU A 204 -24.67 -8.55 3.40
C LEU A 204 -24.01 -9.90 3.11
N ASP A 205 -24.54 -10.98 3.63
CA ASP A 205 -23.96 -12.32 3.50
C ASP A 205 -24.11 -12.91 2.08
N GLY A 206 -23.72 -14.18 1.90
CA GLY A 206 -23.82 -14.88 0.61
C GLY A 206 -25.25 -15.20 0.17
N ARG A 207 -26.25 -14.93 1.00
CA ARG A 207 -27.70 -15.08 0.73
C ARG A 207 -28.42 -13.73 0.70
N ASP A 208 -27.68 -12.65 0.60
CA ASP A 208 -28.18 -11.26 0.65
C ASP A 208 -28.94 -10.91 1.95
N LYS A 209 -28.57 -11.57 3.05
CA LYS A 209 -29.09 -11.30 4.39
C LYS A 209 -28.19 -10.30 5.10
N LYS A 210 -28.76 -9.27 5.73
CA LYS A 210 -28.03 -8.39 6.63
C LYS A 210 -27.66 -9.12 7.91
N VAL A 211 -26.37 -9.13 8.25
CA VAL A 211 -25.83 -9.76 9.46
C VAL A 211 -24.89 -8.77 10.13
N SER A 212 -25.13 -8.45 11.41
CA SER A 212 -24.22 -7.64 12.22
C SER A 212 -23.38 -8.57 13.09
N ILE A 213 -22.06 -8.42 13.02
CA ILE A 213 -21.10 -9.24 13.78
C ILE A 213 -20.18 -8.30 14.54
N LYS A 214 -20.05 -8.54 15.85
CA LYS A 214 -19.06 -7.89 16.69
C LYS A 214 -17.78 -8.72 16.68
N LEU A 215 -16.75 -8.19 16.05
CA LEU A 215 -15.44 -8.85 15.89
C LEU A 215 -14.45 -8.22 16.86
N THR A 216 -13.61 -9.02 17.49
CA THR A 216 -12.48 -8.51 18.29
C THR A 216 -11.30 -8.27 17.36
N ARG A 217 -10.64 -7.12 17.45
CA ARG A 217 -9.42 -6.86 16.70
C ARG A 217 -8.27 -7.66 17.27
N ALA A 218 -7.53 -8.36 16.42
CA ALA A 218 -6.34 -9.12 16.77
C ALA A 218 -5.15 -8.57 15.99
N ARG A 219 -3.94 -8.76 16.51
CA ARG A 219 -2.72 -8.40 15.78
C ARG A 219 -2.66 -9.19 14.47
N PRO A 220 -2.22 -8.58 13.36
CA PRO A 220 -2.08 -9.27 12.08
C PRO A 220 -1.08 -10.41 12.19
N ARG A 221 -1.21 -11.38 11.28
CA ARG A 221 -0.23 -12.45 11.15
C ARG A 221 1.16 -11.92 10.73
N GLY A 222 2.17 -12.75 10.91
CA GLY A 222 3.55 -12.45 10.54
C GLY A 222 4.36 -11.89 11.69
N GLN A 223 5.58 -11.48 11.37
CA GLN A 223 6.50 -10.90 12.35
C GLN A 223 6.46 -9.37 12.27
N LEU A 224 6.55 -8.73 13.45
CA LEU A 224 6.70 -7.29 13.52
C LEU A 224 8.15 -6.94 13.15
N ALA A 225 8.31 -6.09 12.15
CA ALA A 225 9.60 -5.69 11.61
C ALA A 225 9.68 -4.17 11.46
N GLN A 226 10.88 -3.59 11.58
CA GLN A 226 11.12 -2.18 11.43
C GLN A 226 12.33 -1.93 10.53
N PHE A 227 12.24 -0.94 9.66
CA PHE A 227 13.32 -0.53 8.78
C PHE A 227 13.48 1.00 8.74
N GLY A 228 14.65 1.48 9.17
CA GLY A 228 14.96 2.92 9.21
C GLY A 228 13.95 3.70 10.05
N ASN A 229 13.43 4.79 9.47
CA ASN A 229 12.42 5.66 10.09
C ASN A 229 10.98 5.25 9.76
N LEU A 230 10.76 4.07 9.17
CA LEU A 230 9.41 3.53 8.99
C LEU A 230 8.85 3.05 10.33
N PRO A 231 7.54 3.19 10.55
CA PRO A 231 6.91 2.54 11.70
C PRO A 231 7.05 1.01 11.60
N PRO A 232 7.05 0.30 12.73
CA PRO A 232 7.02 -1.16 12.71
C PRO A 232 5.81 -1.67 11.95
N LEU A 233 6.02 -2.66 11.07
CA LEU A 233 4.98 -3.24 10.22
C LEU A 233 4.99 -4.76 10.36
N HIS A 234 3.82 -5.37 10.31
CA HIS A 234 3.70 -6.82 10.26
C HIS A 234 4.05 -7.33 8.86
N PHE A 235 5.10 -8.14 8.75
CA PHE A 235 5.55 -8.77 7.53
C PHE A 235 5.20 -10.26 7.54
N TRP A 236 4.66 -10.75 6.43
CA TRP A 236 4.46 -12.17 6.19
C TRP A 236 4.72 -12.54 4.73
N VAL A 237 5.16 -13.75 4.53
CA VAL A 237 5.33 -14.39 3.23
C VAL A 237 4.84 -15.82 3.32
N GLU A 238 4.13 -16.27 2.30
CA GLU A 238 3.67 -17.66 2.15
C GLU A 238 4.10 -18.21 0.81
N SER A 239 4.51 -19.46 0.80
CA SER A 239 4.82 -20.21 -0.41
C SER A 239 4.10 -21.56 -0.39
N ARG A 240 3.63 -21.97 -1.54
CA ARG A 240 2.95 -23.25 -1.74
C ARG A 240 3.01 -23.69 -3.20
N THR A 241 2.63 -24.91 -3.46
CA THR A 241 2.35 -25.37 -4.82
C THR A 241 0.85 -25.23 -5.09
N VAL A 242 0.49 -24.60 -6.19
CA VAL A 242 -0.88 -24.55 -6.70
C VAL A 242 -0.97 -25.47 -7.91
N LYS A 243 -2.02 -26.30 -7.98
CA LYS A 243 -2.06 -27.43 -8.91
C LYS A 243 -0.84 -28.36 -8.71
N PRO A 244 -0.75 -29.50 -9.39
CA PRO A 244 0.29 -30.48 -9.03
C PRO A 244 1.72 -29.97 -9.18
N ASN A 245 1.96 -28.91 -9.97
CA ASN A 245 3.33 -28.56 -10.35
C ASN A 245 3.53 -27.07 -10.69
N ILE A 246 2.89 -26.14 -10.01
CA ILE A 246 3.08 -24.69 -10.19
C ILE A 246 3.46 -24.06 -8.86
N GLY A 247 4.63 -23.42 -8.80
CA GLY A 247 5.08 -22.69 -7.62
C GLY A 247 4.26 -21.41 -7.42
N TYR A 248 4.03 -21.04 -6.17
CA TYR A 248 3.28 -19.84 -5.81
C TYR A 248 3.90 -19.21 -4.57
N VAL A 249 4.16 -17.90 -4.65
CA VAL A 249 4.57 -17.06 -3.52
C VAL A 249 3.66 -15.84 -3.45
N ARG A 250 3.17 -15.55 -2.24
CA ARG A 250 2.45 -14.32 -1.90
C ARG A 250 3.04 -13.70 -0.64
N PHE A 251 3.15 -12.37 -0.59
CA PHE A 251 3.64 -11.62 0.56
C PHE A 251 3.01 -10.24 0.59
N ASN A 252 2.90 -9.67 1.79
CA ASN A 252 2.17 -8.42 1.95
C ASN A 252 3.01 -7.15 1.68
N LEU A 253 4.34 -7.21 1.80
CA LEU A 253 5.23 -6.06 1.68
C LEU A 253 6.59 -6.49 1.11
N PHE A 254 7.23 -5.64 0.33
CA PHE A 254 8.67 -5.74 0.06
C PHE A 254 9.46 -5.25 1.28
N PHE A 255 9.54 -6.11 2.28
CA PHE A 255 10.10 -5.81 3.59
C PHE A 255 10.87 -7.01 4.12
N GLU A 256 11.59 -6.89 5.26
CA GLU A 256 12.37 -7.99 5.85
C GLU A 256 13.24 -8.73 4.82
N PRO A 257 14.37 -8.11 4.41
CA PRO A 257 15.21 -8.61 3.32
C PRO A 257 15.58 -10.08 3.47
N ASP A 258 16.00 -10.50 4.65
CA ASP A 258 16.47 -11.86 4.90
C ASP A 258 15.32 -12.89 4.77
N SER A 259 14.17 -12.60 5.39
CA SER A 259 13.00 -13.46 5.35
C SER A 259 12.41 -13.58 3.93
N LEU A 260 12.30 -12.44 3.23
CA LEU A 260 11.75 -12.43 1.87
C LEU A 260 12.66 -13.18 0.89
N ILE A 261 13.96 -12.91 0.90
CA ILE A 261 14.91 -13.55 0.00
C ILE A 261 15.03 -15.04 0.30
N ALA A 262 15.06 -15.45 1.57
CA ALA A 262 15.07 -16.85 1.96
C ALA A 262 13.80 -17.58 1.51
N ALA A 263 12.63 -16.97 1.63
CA ALA A 263 11.38 -17.56 1.15
C ALA A 263 11.38 -17.78 -0.37
N PHE A 264 11.86 -16.81 -1.16
CA PHE A 264 11.99 -16.98 -2.61
C PHE A 264 13.03 -18.05 -2.96
N GLN A 265 14.15 -18.11 -2.26
CA GLN A 265 15.16 -19.15 -2.45
C GLN A 265 14.53 -20.55 -2.24
N GLN A 266 13.86 -20.76 -1.13
CA GLN A 266 13.23 -22.05 -0.81
C GLN A 266 12.13 -22.40 -1.82
N ALA A 267 11.28 -21.45 -2.20
CA ALA A 267 10.20 -21.66 -3.15
C ALA A 267 10.73 -22.02 -4.54
N VAL A 268 11.76 -21.32 -5.03
CA VAL A 268 12.39 -21.59 -6.33
C VAL A 268 13.11 -22.94 -6.29
N GLN A 269 13.83 -23.27 -5.22
CA GLN A 269 14.50 -24.57 -5.08
C GLN A 269 13.50 -25.73 -5.03
N ALA A 270 12.40 -25.58 -4.31
CA ALA A 270 11.33 -26.60 -4.27
C ALA A 270 10.63 -26.76 -5.63
N CYS A 271 10.70 -25.75 -6.48
CA CYS A 271 9.98 -25.68 -7.74
C CYS A 271 10.90 -25.71 -8.98
N ARG A 272 12.11 -26.27 -8.87
CA ARG A 272 13.06 -26.36 -9.99
C ARG A 272 12.48 -27.02 -11.24
N ASN A 273 11.65 -28.03 -11.04
CA ASN A 273 11.00 -28.82 -12.10
C ASN A 273 9.51 -28.47 -12.24
N CYS A 274 9.08 -27.36 -11.70
CA CYS A 274 7.69 -26.93 -11.86
C CYS A 274 7.42 -26.46 -13.30
N ASP A 275 6.18 -26.59 -13.70
CA ASP A 275 5.69 -26.16 -15.00
C ASP A 275 5.61 -24.63 -15.14
N GLY A 276 5.57 -23.94 -14.02
CA GLY A 276 5.53 -22.49 -13.95
C GLY A 276 5.62 -21.97 -12.53
N PHE A 277 5.69 -20.64 -12.40
CA PHE A 277 5.76 -19.96 -11.13
C PHE A 277 4.81 -18.75 -11.11
N ILE A 278 4.19 -18.50 -9.98
CA ILE A 278 3.27 -17.38 -9.76
C ILE A 278 3.77 -16.55 -8.59
N VAL A 279 3.94 -15.24 -8.80
CA VAL A 279 4.16 -14.25 -7.75
C VAL A 279 2.90 -13.42 -7.59
N ASP A 280 2.25 -13.48 -6.42
CA ASP A 280 1.01 -12.76 -6.15
C ASP A 280 1.29 -11.47 -5.36
N LEU A 281 1.13 -10.33 -6.05
CA LEU A 281 1.31 -8.99 -5.51
C LEU A 281 -0.03 -8.26 -5.27
N ARG A 282 -1.15 -8.94 -5.38
CA ARG A 282 -2.45 -8.33 -5.11
C ARG A 282 -2.53 -7.84 -3.68
N GLY A 283 -2.84 -6.56 -3.51
CA GLY A 283 -2.88 -5.90 -2.20
C GLY A 283 -1.51 -5.55 -1.61
N ASN A 284 -0.41 -5.76 -2.31
CA ASN A 284 0.93 -5.43 -1.84
C ASN A 284 1.28 -3.97 -2.17
N PRO A 285 1.34 -3.05 -1.18
CA PRO A 285 1.57 -1.63 -1.42
C PRO A 285 3.05 -1.28 -1.71
N GLY A 286 3.92 -2.28 -1.85
CA GLY A 286 5.34 -2.06 -2.11
C GLY A 286 6.23 -2.20 -0.89
N GLY A 287 7.18 -1.28 -0.71
CA GLY A 287 8.17 -1.29 0.37
C GLY A 287 9.57 -0.92 -0.11
N ILE A 288 10.60 -1.65 0.31
CA ILE A 288 12.00 -1.37 0.00
C ILE A 288 12.28 -1.66 -1.48
N GLY A 289 12.55 -0.62 -2.28
CA GLY A 289 12.74 -0.72 -3.73
C GLY A 289 13.82 -1.70 -4.17
N GLY A 290 14.95 -1.77 -3.45
CA GLY A 290 16.03 -2.71 -3.75
C GLY A 290 15.65 -4.18 -3.68
N LEU A 291 14.60 -4.54 -2.94
CA LEU A 291 14.11 -5.92 -2.87
C LEU A 291 13.48 -6.40 -4.18
N ALA A 292 12.92 -5.49 -4.99
CA ALA A 292 12.42 -5.84 -6.32
C ALA A 292 13.53 -6.47 -7.19
N THR A 293 14.74 -5.89 -7.18
CA THR A 293 15.87 -6.42 -7.93
C THR A 293 16.39 -7.75 -7.38
N GLY A 294 16.37 -7.88 -6.03
CA GLY A 294 16.75 -9.12 -5.35
C GLY A 294 15.82 -10.28 -5.68
N VAL A 295 14.51 -10.04 -5.70
CA VAL A 295 13.50 -11.03 -6.09
C VAL A 295 13.59 -11.35 -7.59
N ALA A 296 13.76 -10.33 -8.45
CA ALA A 296 13.88 -10.51 -9.89
C ALA A 296 15.03 -11.44 -10.29
N GLY A 297 16.13 -11.41 -9.52
CA GLY A 297 17.29 -12.27 -9.74
C GLY A 297 17.02 -13.77 -9.66
N TRP A 298 15.92 -14.19 -9.01
CA TRP A 298 15.49 -15.58 -8.98
C TRP A 298 14.81 -16.06 -10.28
N PHE A 299 14.54 -15.14 -11.20
CA PHE A 299 13.76 -15.42 -12.41
C PHE A 299 14.48 -15.07 -13.71
N THR A 300 15.75 -14.69 -13.68
CA THR A 300 16.55 -14.42 -14.89
C THR A 300 17.97 -14.94 -14.73
N ASP A 301 18.55 -15.42 -15.82
CA ASP A 301 19.97 -15.78 -15.97
C ASP A 301 20.78 -14.72 -16.74
N LYS A 302 20.10 -13.69 -17.28
CA LYS A 302 20.71 -12.67 -18.13
C LYS A 302 21.37 -11.57 -17.31
N GLN A 303 22.67 -11.37 -17.50
CA GLN A 303 23.42 -10.26 -16.92
C GLN A 303 23.06 -8.92 -17.57
N GLY A 304 23.25 -7.83 -16.82
CA GLY A 304 23.08 -6.47 -17.33
C GLY A 304 21.62 -6.00 -17.47
N GLN A 305 20.64 -6.81 -17.09
CA GLN A 305 19.23 -6.40 -17.06
C GLN A 305 18.96 -5.43 -15.90
N HIS A 306 17.96 -4.59 -16.06
CA HIS A 306 17.43 -3.73 -14.99
C HIS A 306 15.91 -3.61 -15.10
N LEU A 307 15.24 -3.37 -13.96
CA LEU A 307 13.78 -3.21 -13.90
C LEU A 307 13.33 -1.80 -14.34
N GLY A 308 14.25 -0.84 -14.33
CA GLY A 308 14.01 0.56 -14.65
C GLY A 308 15.08 1.46 -14.06
N SER A 309 14.82 2.76 -14.05
CA SER A 309 15.74 3.78 -13.55
C SER A 309 15.03 4.78 -12.65
N MET A 310 15.69 5.13 -11.58
CA MET A 310 15.31 6.17 -10.63
C MET A 310 16.07 7.45 -10.96
N PHE A 311 15.35 8.53 -11.23
CA PHE A 311 15.91 9.84 -11.60
C PHE A 311 15.80 10.78 -10.40
N LEU A 312 16.93 10.99 -9.74
CA LEU A 312 17.08 11.96 -8.67
C LEU A 312 17.51 13.32 -9.26
N ARG A 313 17.50 14.36 -8.42
CA ARG A 313 18.08 15.65 -8.77
C ARG A 313 19.59 15.48 -8.99
N GLY A 314 20.04 15.49 -10.27
CA GLY A 314 21.45 15.41 -10.66
C GLY A 314 22.05 13.99 -10.68
N ALA A 315 21.28 12.93 -10.49
CA ALA A 315 21.77 11.56 -10.57
C ALA A 315 20.73 10.59 -11.12
N THR A 316 21.18 9.49 -11.70
CA THR A 316 20.31 8.38 -12.14
C THR A 316 20.83 7.07 -11.56
N ILE A 317 19.93 6.30 -10.95
CA ILE A 317 20.23 4.98 -10.39
C ILE A 317 19.43 3.93 -11.16
N LYS A 318 20.13 2.96 -11.76
CA LYS A 318 19.50 1.81 -12.40
C LYS A 318 19.17 0.74 -11.37
N PHE A 319 17.97 0.20 -11.44
CA PHE A 319 17.54 -0.96 -10.65
C PHE A 319 18.07 -2.24 -11.31
N ALA A 320 19.39 -2.44 -11.22
CA ALA A 320 20.08 -3.56 -11.83
C ALA A 320 19.66 -4.91 -11.20
N VAL A 321 19.41 -5.90 -12.04
CA VAL A 321 19.09 -7.26 -11.62
C VAL A 321 20.35 -8.11 -11.69
N PHE A 322 20.65 -8.79 -10.58
CA PHE A 322 21.74 -9.73 -10.47
C PHE A 322 21.18 -11.15 -10.40
N PRO A 323 21.36 -11.98 -11.44
CA PRO A 323 20.89 -13.35 -11.44
C PRO A 323 21.39 -14.13 -10.22
N ARG A 324 20.50 -14.89 -9.62
CA ARG A 324 20.85 -15.82 -8.53
C ARG A 324 21.38 -17.12 -9.11
N ALA A 325 22.05 -17.91 -8.27
CA ALA A 325 22.40 -19.27 -8.66
C ALA A 325 21.14 -20.08 -8.88
N GLU A 326 21.06 -20.80 -10.01
CA GLU A 326 19.94 -21.68 -10.37
C GLU A 326 18.56 -20.98 -10.36
N PRO A 327 18.38 -19.90 -11.15
CA PRO A 327 17.10 -19.19 -11.22
C PRO A 327 16.04 -20.06 -11.91
N PHE A 328 14.76 -19.81 -11.59
CA PHE A 328 13.66 -20.42 -12.31
C PHE A 328 13.44 -19.71 -13.65
N LEU A 329 13.64 -20.43 -14.77
CA LEU A 329 13.53 -19.86 -16.13
C LEU A 329 12.24 -20.26 -16.87
N GLY A 330 11.40 -21.10 -16.27
CA GLY A 330 10.09 -21.48 -16.83
C GLY A 330 9.10 -20.32 -16.85
N PRO A 331 7.86 -20.57 -17.32
CA PRO A 331 6.78 -19.58 -17.36
C PRO A 331 6.56 -18.91 -15.99
N LEU A 332 6.52 -17.56 -15.98
CA LEU A 332 6.31 -16.75 -14.78
C LEU A 332 5.09 -15.86 -14.98
N ALA A 333 4.11 -15.97 -14.08
CA ALA A 333 2.99 -15.04 -13.98
C ALA A 333 3.12 -14.17 -12.73
N ILE A 334 2.75 -12.89 -12.84
CA ILE A 334 2.66 -11.96 -11.71
C ILE A 334 1.22 -11.48 -11.60
N LEU A 335 0.60 -11.72 -10.45
CA LEU A 335 -0.78 -11.29 -10.19
C LEU A 335 -0.77 -9.91 -9.56
N VAL A 336 -1.58 -9.00 -10.08
CA VAL A 336 -1.67 -7.61 -9.61
C VAL A 336 -3.12 -7.16 -9.49
N ASP A 337 -3.36 -6.14 -8.65
CA ASP A 337 -4.63 -5.43 -8.53
C ASP A 337 -4.41 -3.92 -8.33
N GLY A 338 -5.49 -3.14 -8.23
CA GLY A 338 -5.43 -1.71 -7.99
C GLY A 338 -4.82 -1.30 -6.64
N CYS A 339 -4.51 -2.26 -5.77
CA CYS A 339 -3.79 -2.04 -4.52
C CYS A 339 -2.31 -2.47 -4.59
N SER A 340 -1.85 -3.00 -5.73
CA SER A 340 -0.43 -3.22 -6.00
C SER A 340 0.22 -1.88 -6.30
N ALA A 341 1.18 -1.43 -5.48
CA ALA A 341 1.74 -0.08 -5.57
C ALA A 341 3.26 -0.06 -5.38
N SER A 342 3.90 1.04 -5.78
CA SER A 342 5.31 1.34 -5.50
C SER A 342 6.26 0.22 -5.95
N THR A 343 7.01 -0.41 -5.04
CA THR A 343 7.96 -1.49 -5.34
C THR A 343 7.31 -2.68 -6.05
N SER A 344 6.02 -2.94 -5.80
CA SER A 344 5.25 -3.95 -6.56
C SER A 344 5.13 -3.58 -8.04
N GLU A 345 4.95 -2.29 -8.34
CA GLU A 345 4.88 -1.78 -9.70
C GLU A 345 6.25 -1.78 -10.38
N VAL A 346 7.31 -1.43 -9.63
CA VAL A 346 8.71 -1.55 -10.09
C VAL A 346 9.02 -2.98 -10.51
N PHE A 347 8.66 -3.96 -9.67
CA PHE A 347 8.89 -5.37 -9.96
C PHE A 347 8.02 -5.86 -11.13
N ALA A 348 6.71 -5.67 -11.06
CA ALA A 348 5.79 -6.15 -12.10
C ALA A 348 6.05 -5.48 -13.47
N GLY A 349 6.22 -4.15 -13.49
CA GLY A 349 6.50 -3.38 -14.71
C GLY A 349 7.85 -3.76 -15.31
N GLY A 350 8.91 -3.81 -14.48
CA GLY A 350 10.23 -4.21 -14.95
C GLY A 350 10.27 -5.63 -15.50
N MET A 351 9.64 -6.61 -14.83
CA MET A 351 9.58 -8.00 -15.31
C MET A 351 8.75 -8.15 -16.59
N LYS A 352 7.70 -7.33 -16.75
CA LYS A 352 6.93 -7.22 -17.99
C LYS A 352 7.79 -6.68 -19.13
N ASP A 353 8.46 -5.55 -18.92
CA ASP A 353 9.28 -4.89 -19.93
C ASP A 353 10.47 -5.74 -20.38
N LEU A 354 11.02 -6.55 -19.48
CA LEU A 354 12.03 -7.55 -19.81
C LEU A 354 11.47 -8.75 -20.60
N GLY A 355 10.17 -8.82 -20.83
CA GLY A 355 9.50 -9.97 -21.45
C GLY A 355 9.59 -11.25 -20.61
N ARG A 356 9.88 -11.12 -19.29
CA ARG A 356 10.14 -12.27 -18.43
C ARG A 356 8.89 -12.80 -17.75
N ALA A 357 7.92 -11.94 -17.48
CA ALA A 357 6.69 -12.33 -16.80
C ALA A 357 5.45 -11.87 -17.56
N ARG A 358 4.37 -12.64 -17.45
CA ARG A 358 3.03 -12.24 -17.85
C ARG A 358 2.30 -11.63 -16.67
N ILE A 359 1.77 -10.43 -16.82
CA ILE A 359 1.04 -9.71 -15.78
C ILE A 359 -0.45 -10.00 -15.93
N ILE A 360 -1.10 -10.46 -14.87
CA ILE A 360 -2.51 -10.88 -14.86
C ILE A 360 -3.25 -10.22 -13.70
N GLY A 361 -4.43 -9.70 -13.95
CA GLY A 361 -5.27 -9.04 -12.94
C GLY A 361 -5.85 -7.73 -13.42
N THR A 362 -5.85 -6.71 -12.58
CA THR A 362 -6.27 -5.35 -12.95
C THR A 362 -5.09 -4.38 -12.90
N ARG A 363 -5.25 -3.19 -13.50
CA ARG A 363 -4.21 -2.15 -13.48
C ARG A 363 -3.79 -1.82 -12.05
N THR A 364 -2.50 -1.61 -11.82
CA THR A 364 -1.94 -1.22 -10.52
C THR A 364 -2.20 0.24 -10.16
N ALA A 365 -1.86 0.64 -8.95
CA ALA A 365 -2.23 1.92 -8.36
C ALA A 365 -1.66 3.16 -9.07
N GLY A 366 -0.54 3.04 -9.77
CA GLY A 366 0.15 4.21 -10.32
C GLY A 366 0.75 5.12 -9.24
N ALA A 367 1.22 4.53 -8.16
CA ALA A 367 1.84 5.20 -7.02
C ALA A 367 3.28 4.69 -6.85
N ALA A 368 4.22 5.21 -7.64
CA ALA A 368 5.54 4.58 -7.81
C ALA A 368 6.73 5.53 -7.62
N LEU A 369 6.55 6.66 -6.94
CA LEU A 369 7.65 7.57 -6.66
C LEU A 369 8.55 7.02 -5.55
N PRO A 370 9.88 6.91 -5.77
CA PRO A 370 10.83 6.61 -4.70
C PRO A 370 10.82 7.70 -3.63
N SER A 371 10.59 7.32 -2.39
CA SER A 371 10.43 8.26 -1.27
C SER A 371 11.25 7.85 -0.05
N VAL A 372 11.45 8.78 0.83
CA VAL A 372 12.10 8.61 2.13
C VAL A 372 11.22 9.18 3.24
N PHE A 373 11.50 8.73 4.47
CA PHE A 373 10.85 9.23 5.67
C PHE A 373 11.86 9.97 6.55
N THR A 374 11.43 11.10 7.13
CA THR A 374 12.19 11.83 8.14
C THR A 374 11.27 12.23 9.28
N ARG A 375 11.82 12.54 10.47
CA ARG A 375 11.04 13.10 11.57
C ARG A 375 11.03 14.61 11.50
N LEU A 376 9.87 15.18 11.79
CA LEU A 376 9.66 16.62 11.95
C LEU A 376 9.92 17.06 13.38
N PRO A 377 10.20 18.36 13.60
CA PRO A 377 10.40 18.93 14.96
C PRO A 377 9.25 18.66 15.92
N ASN A 378 7.99 18.64 15.45
CA ASN A 378 6.82 18.35 16.26
C ASN A 378 6.60 16.84 16.54
N GLY A 379 7.51 15.97 16.10
CA GLY A 379 7.46 14.52 16.30
C GLY A 379 6.73 13.74 15.22
N ASP A 380 6.06 14.40 14.28
CA ASP A 380 5.43 13.74 13.15
C ASP A 380 6.45 13.14 12.18
N GLY A 381 6.05 12.15 11.41
CA GLY A 381 6.80 11.67 10.26
C GLY A 381 6.48 12.48 9.01
N PHE A 382 7.47 12.67 8.16
CA PHE A 382 7.32 13.28 6.85
C PHE A 382 7.83 12.33 5.78
N GLN A 383 6.93 11.87 4.92
CA GLN A 383 7.25 11.16 3.69
C GLN A 383 7.38 12.16 2.55
N TYR A 384 8.45 12.06 1.76
CA TYR A 384 8.60 12.86 0.55
C TYR A 384 9.32 12.09 -0.55
N ALA A 385 8.87 12.29 -1.80
CA ALA A 385 9.50 11.71 -2.96
C ALA A 385 10.82 12.44 -3.29
N ILE A 386 11.86 11.65 -3.57
CA ILE A 386 13.21 12.13 -3.90
C ILE A 386 13.57 11.88 -5.36
N ALA A 387 12.77 11.09 -6.07
CA ALA A 387 13.04 10.70 -7.44
C ALA A 387 11.75 10.43 -8.22
N ASN A 388 11.84 10.51 -9.53
CA ASN A 388 10.89 9.89 -10.45
C ASN A 388 11.38 8.48 -10.81
N TYR A 389 10.48 7.60 -11.24
CA TYR A 389 10.81 6.26 -11.69
C TYR A 389 10.24 5.99 -13.09
N ILE A 390 11.12 5.51 -13.98
CA ILE A 390 10.77 5.08 -15.34
C ILE A 390 11.13 3.61 -15.47
N SER A 391 10.19 2.81 -15.94
CA SER A 391 10.39 1.37 -16.15
C SER A 391 11.44 1.08 -17.22
N ALA A 392 11.89 -0.17 -17.32
CA ALA A 392 12.89 -0.58 -18.33
C ALA A 392 12.40 -0.33 -19.78
N GLY A 393 11.10 -0.40 -20.02
CA GLY A 393 10.46 -0.08 -21.30
C GLY A 393 10.25 1.42 -21.56
N GLY A 394 10.74 2.30 -20.67
CA GLY A 394 10.66 3.76 -20.84
C GLY A 394 9.31 4.35 -20.40
N GLN A 395 8.46 3.61 -19.70
CA GLN A 395 7.15 4.09 -19.25
C GLN A 395 7.23 4.66 -17.83
N PRO A 396 6.66 5.85 -17.56
CA PRO A 396 6.46 6.30 -16.19
C PRO A 396 5.42 5.42 -15.50
N LEU A 397 5.68 5.04 -14.26
CA LEU A 397 4.71 4.29 -13.45
C LEU A 397 3.82 5.22 -12.62
N GLU A 398 4.34 6.37 -12.18
CA GLU A 398 3.56 7.36 -11.44
C GLU A 398 2.38 7.88 -12.27
N GLY A 399 1.17 7.80 -11.72
CA GLY A 399 -0.08 8.18 -12.36
C GLY A 399 -0.61 7.20 -13.42
N PHE A 400 0.21 6.24 -13.88
CA PHE A 400 -0.16 5.29 -14.94
C PHE A 400 -0.34 3.86 -14.46
N GLY A 401 0.51 3.42 -13.53
CA GLY A 401 0.53 2.03 -13.08
C GLY A 401 0.99 1.05 -14.15
N VAL A 402 1.00 -0.23 -13.77
CA VAL A 402 1.27 -1.34 -14.68
C VAL A 402 -0.04 -1.87 -15.25
N THR A 403 -0.19 -1.79 -16.58
CA THR A 403 -1.33 -2.40 -17.28
C THR A 403 -1.09 -3.91 -17.41
N PRO A 404 -2.01 -4.78 -16.98
CA PRO A 404 -1.84 -6.22 -17.13
C PRO A 404 -1.84 -6.63 -18.60
N ASP A 405 -1.18 -7.76 -18.92
CA ASP A 405 -1.24 -8.39 -20.25
C ASP A 405 -2.55 -9.16 -20.46
N GLN A 406 -3.18 -9.55 -19.34
CA GLN A 406 -4.49 -10.17 -19.32
C GLN A 406 -5.30 -9.57 -18.19
N GLU A 407 -6.29 -8.74 -18.55
CA GLU A 407 -7.21 -8.18 -17.57
C GLU A 407 -8.18 -9.26 -17.07
N VAL A 408 -8.23 -9.42 -15.75
CA VAL A 408 -9.16 -10.32 -15.07
C VAL A 408 -9.70 -9.61 -13.83
N LYS A 409 -11.01 -9.40 -13.80
CA LYS A 409 -11.70 -8.75 -12.68
C LYS A 409 -12.33 -9.78 -11.76
N LEU A 410 -12.32 -9.48 -10.48
CA LEU A 410 -13.08 -10.22 -9.48
C LEU A 410 -14.56 -9.80 -9.54
N THR A 411 -15.45 -10.75 -9.33
CA THR A 411 -16.89 -10.48 -9.13
C THR A 411 -17.36 -11.06 -7.82
N ARG A 412 -18.40 -10.46 -7.24
CA ARG A 412 -19.02 -10.99 -6.01
C ARG A 412 -19.46 -12.45 -6.17
N HIS A 413 -20.02 -12.79 -7.32
CA HIS A 413 -20.47 -14.14 -7.60
C HIS A 413 -19.34 -15.17 -7.50
N GLN A 414 -18.20 -14.89 -8.13
CA GLN A 414 -17.02 -15.76 -8.09
C GLN A 414 -16.46 -15.91 -6.67
N LEU A 415 -16.37 -14.79 -5.93
CA LEU A 415 -15.91 -14.80 -4.54
C LEU A 415 -16.81 -15.66 -3.64
N LEU A 416 -18.14 -15.57 -3.80
CA LEU A 416 -19.10 -16.38 -3.05
C LEU A 416 -18.99 -17.89 -3.36
N GLN A 417 -18.49 -18.24 -4.55
CA GLN A 417 -18.22 -19.61 -4.95
C GLN A 417 -16.83 -20.11 -4.52
N GLY A 418 -16.03 -19.27 -3.85
CA GLY A 418 -14.66 -19.57 -3.46
C GLY A 418 -13.69 -19.67 -4.65
N GLN A 419 -14.04 -19.03 -5.78
CA GLN A 419 -13.20 -19.00 -6.98
C GLN A 419 -12.22 -17.83 -6.94
N ASP A 420 -11.03 -18.05 -7.48
CA ASP A 420 -10.02 -17.01 -7.73
C ASP A 420 -9.73 -16.93 -9.24
N PRO A 421 -10.53 -16.17 -10.00
CA PRO A 421 -10.40 -16.15 -11.47
C PRO A 421 -9.04 -15.60 -11.93
N VAL A 422 -8.37 -14.78 -11.13
CA VAL A 422 -7.06 -14.23 -11.45
C VAL A 422 -6.00 -15.32 -11.33
N LEU A 423 -6.03 -16.10 -10.26
CA LEU A 423 -5.16 -17.26 -10.07
C LEU A 423 -5.45 -18.34 -11.12
N ASP A 424 -6.72 -18.62 -11.40
CA ASP A 424 -7.12 -19.61 -12.40
C ASP A 424 -6.65 -19.22 -13.81
N ALA A 425 -6.68 -17.93 -14.14
CA ALA A 425 -6.16 -17.43 -15.41
C ALA A 425 -4.64 -17.61 -15.54
N ALA A 426 -3.90 -17.39 -14.44
CA ALA A 426 -2.45 -17.62 -14.42
C ALA A 426 -2.11 -19.11 -14.58
N VAL A 427 -2.79 -19.97 -13.86
CA VAL A 427 -2.64 -21.43 -14.00
C VAL A 427 -2.92 -21.85 -15.43
N SER A 428 -4.06 -21.43 -16.00
CA SER A 428 -4.44 -21.77 -17.36
C SER A 428 -3.46 -21.26 -18.41
N TRP A 429 -2.87 -20.07 -18.19
CA TRP A 429 -1.84 -19.56 -19.08
C TRP A 429 -0.56 -20.39 -18.98
N ILE A 430 -0.09 -20.73 -17.78
CA ILE A 430 1.10 -21.58 -17.57
C ILE A 430 0.92 -22.94 -18.23
N GLU A 431 -0.23 -23.60 -18.03
CA GLU A 431 -0.53 -24.90 -18.63
C GLU A 431 -0.44 -24.89 -20.16
N LYS A 432 -0.79 -23.76 -20.82
CA LYS A 432 -0.67 -23.59 -22.26
C LYS A 432 0.77 -23.41 -22.77
N GLN A 433 1.73 -23.10 -21.87
CA GLN A 433 3.13 -22.97 -22.23
C GLN A 433 3.88 -24.31 -22.24
N LYS A 434 3.25 -25.38 -21.81
CA LYS A 434 3.81 -26.77 -21.77
C LYS A 434 3.96 -27.44 -23.13
N LYS A 435 3.82 -26.73 -24.23
CA LYS A 435 3.90 -27.33 -25.58
C LYS A 435 5.32 -27.56 -26.04
#